data_e9b62ed5bfc45d9b6d97a48bc368b362
#
_entry.id   e9b62ed5bfc45d9b6d97a48bc368b362
#
_cell.length_a   1.000
_cell.length_b   1.000
_cell.length_c   1.000
_cell.angle_alpha   90.00
_cell.angle_beta   90.00
_cell.angle_gamma   90.00
#
_symmetry.space_group_name_H-M   'P 1'
#
loop_
_entity.id
_entity.type
_entity.pdbx_description
1 polymer ?
#
loop_
_entity_poly.entity_id
_entity_poly.type
_entity_poly.pdbx_seq_one_letter_code
_entity_poly.pdbx_strand_id
1 'polypeptide(L)' 'MNIDILLSFKNYVLIKDNVTEYIWLYSYNKPIAYYDDKINICKDNLTITNKKHISVFKEFLKNF' A
#
# COMPACT_ATOMS: atom_id res chain seq x y z
N MET A 1 12.23 -1.39 -15.04
CA MET A 1 10.85 -1.12 -14.58
C MET A 1 10.81 0.03 -13.60
N ASN A 2 9.74 0.80 -13.65
CA ASN A 2 9.60 1.98 -12.79
C ASN A 2 8.90 1.66 -11.46
N ILE A 3 8.95 0.41 -11.04
CA ILE A 3 8.28 -0.06 -9.84
C ILE A 3 9.26 -0.90 -9.02
N ASP A 4 9.35 -0.57 -7.71
CA ASP A 4 10.13 -1.36 -6.76
C ASP A 4 9.18 -2.03 -5.79
N ILE A 5 9.37 -3.32 -5.55
CA ILE A 5 8.61 -4.04 -4.53
C ILE A 5 9.31 -3.82 -3.19
N LEU A 6 8.63 -3.14 -2.26
CA LEU A 6 9.19 -2.84 -0.95
C LEU A 6 8.91 -3.95 0.07
N LEU A 7 7.76 -4.60 -0.05
CA LEU A 7 7.33 -5.64 0.87
C LEU A 7 6.32 -6.51 0.15
N SER A 8 6.48 -7.82 0.20
CA SER A 8 5.57 -8.74 -0.48
C SER A 8 5.18 -9.88 0.45
N PHE A 9 3.87 -10.04 0.67
CA PHE A 9 3.31 -11.13 1.42
C PHE A 9 2.22 -11.81 0.60
N LYS A 10 1.70 -12.92 1.12
CA LYS A 10 0.73 -13.73 0.40
C LYS A 10 -0.49 -12.93 -0.09
N ASN A 11 -1.01 -12.06 0.77
CA ASN A 11 -2.27 -11.36 0.51
C ASN A 11 -2.13 -9.87 0.29
N TYR A 12 -0.91 -9.31 0.41
CA TYR A 12 -0.71 -7.89 0.17
C TYR A 12 0.72 -7.61 -0.28
N VAL A 13 0.88 -6.48 -0.98
CA VAL A 13 2.17 -6.05 -1.51
C VAL A 13 2.27 -4.54 -1.35
N LEU A 14 3.44 -4.05 -0.96
CA LEU A 14 3.77 -2.64 -0.97
C LEU A 14 4.75 -2.39 -2.09
N ILE A 15 4.42 -1.47 -2.98
CA ILE A 15 5.30 -1.11 -4.10
C ILE A 15 5.55 0.39 -4.11
N LYS A 16 6.68 0.80 -4.67
CA LYS A 16 6.97 2.20 -4.95
C LYS A 16 6.96 2.42 -6.45
N ASP A 17 6.14 3.37 -6.91
CA ASP A 17 6.14 3.81 -8.28
C ASP A 17 7.20 4.90 -8.42
N ASN A 18 8.26 4.64 -9.18
CA ASN A 18 9.38 5.57 -9.29
C ASN A 18 9.11 6.74 -10.24
N VAL A 19 7.98 6.73 -10.94
CA VAL A 19 7.56 7.86 -11.77
C VAL A 19 6.88 8.93 -10.92
N THR A 20 5.90 8.52 -10.12
CA THR A 20 5.16 9.44 -9.23
C THR A 20 5.80 9.55 -7.85
N GLU A 21 6.64 8.59 -7.48
CA GLU A 21 7.22 8.41 -6.15
C GLU A 21 6.19 8.05 -5.09
N TYR A 22 5.00 7.64 -5.50
CA TYR A 22 3.98 7.17 -4.57
C TYR A 22 4.28 5.75 -4.12
N ILE A 23 3.91 5.44 -2.88
CA ILE A 23 3.98 4.08 -2.36
C ILE A 23 2.55 3.55 -2.33
N TRP A 24 2.33 2.39 -2.97
CA TRP A 24 1.01 1.80 -3.10
C TRP A 24 0.88 0.55 -2.25
N LEU A 25 -0.29 0.39 -1.65
CA LEU A 25 -0.68 -0.84 -0.97
C LEU A 25 -1.70 -1.59 -1.84
N TYR A 26 -1.31 -2.81 -2.23
CA TYR A 26 -2.20 -3.72 -2.95
C TYR A 26 -2.66 -4.80 -1.98
N SER A 27 -3.96 -5.01 -1.87
CA SER A 27 -4.55 -6.07 -1.05
C SER A 27 -5.35 -6.99 -1.98
N TYR A 28 -5.00 -8.27 -1.97
CA TYR A 28 -5.58 -9.26 -2.89
C TYR A 28 -5.52 -8.79 -4.35
N ASN A 29 -4.34 -8.30 -4.75
CA ASN A 29 -4.05 -7.83 -6.12
C ASN A 29 -4.83 -6.58 -6.54
N LYS A 30 -5.44 -5.85 -5.61
CA LYS A 30 -6.14 -4.60 -5.91
C LYS A 30 -5.54 -3.45 -5.13
N PRO A 31 -5.30 -2.29 -5.78
CA PRO A 31 -4.80 -1.12 -5.05
C PRO A 31 -5.89 -0.59 -4.13
N ILE A 32 -5.59 -0.46 -2.85
CA ILE A 32 -6.55 0.02 -1.88
C ILE A 32 -6.13 1.33 -1.21
N ALA A 33 -4.84 1.66 -1.25
CA ALA A 33 -4.34 2.89 -0.65
C ALA A 33 -3.02 3.28 -1.27
N TYR A 34 -2.66 4.55 -1.17
CA TYR A 34 -1.35 5.04 -1.57
C TYR A 34 -0.89 6.17 -0.67
N TYR A 35 0.42 6.40 -0.66
CA TYR A 35 1.06 7.42 0.15
C TYR A 35 1.74 8.46 -0.76
N ASP A 36 1.37 9.75 -0.58
CA ASP A 36 1.96 10.88 -1.26
C ASP A 36 2.15 12.03 -0.26
N ASP A 37 2.88 11.79 0.81
CA ASP A 37 3.02 12.59 2.02
C ASP A 37 1.89 12.38 3.02
N LYS A 38 0.82 11.72 2.62
CA LYS A 38 -0.27 11.30 3.48
C LYS A 38 -0.89 10.04 2.88
N ILE A 39 -1.58 9.28 3.71
CA ILE A 39 -2.25 8.07 3.26
C ILE A 39 -3.59 8.41 2.65
N ASN A 40 -3.80 7.96 1.41
CA ASN A 40 -5.04 8.14 0.67
C ASN A 40 -5.68 6.77 0.45
N ILE A 41 -6.95 6.62 0.82
CA ILE A 41 -7.66 5.36 0.66
C ILE A 41 -8.45 5.40 -0.64
N CYS A 42 -8.25 4.39 -1.49
CA CYS A 42 -8.87 4.33 -2.82
C CYS A 42 -10.10 3.45 -2.87
N LYS A 43 -10.40 2.72 -1.79
CA LYS A 43 -11.50 1.76 -1.77
C LYS A 43 -12.57 2.20 -0.80
N ASP A 44 -13.85 2.18 -1.23
CA ASP A 44 -14.96 2.64 -0.41
C ASP A 44 -15.35 1.67 0.69
N ASN A 45 -15.46 0.40 0.37
CA ASN A 45 -15.93 -0.62 1.32
C ASN A 45 -14.77 -1.48 1.79
N LEU A 46 -14.10 -1.04 2.86
CA LEU A 46 -12.96 -1.77 3.40
C LEU A 46 -13.42 -2.97 4.21
N THR A 47 -12.89 -4.15 3.89
CA THR A 47 -13.10 -5.33 4.69
C THR A 47 -12.20 -5.28 5.92
N ILE A 48 -12.43 -6.17 6.88
CA ILE A 48 -11.57 -6.28 8.07
C ILE A 48 -10.13 -6.56 7.64
N THR A 49 -9.94 -7.42 6.64
CA THR A 49 -8.60 -7.74 6.13
C THR A 49 -7.95 -6.54 5.47
N ASN A 50 -8.70 -5.76 4.70
CA ASN A 50 -8.17 -4.52 4.11
C ASN A 50 -7.68 -3.57 5.19
N LYS A 51 -8.44 -3.43 6.27
CA LYS A 51 -8.07 -2.56 7.40
C LYS A 51 -6.79 -3.03 8.08
N LYS A 52 -6.61 -4.35 8.21
CA LYS A 52 -5.37 -4.93 8.73
C LYS A 52 -4.19 -4.59 7.85
N HIS A 53 -4.36 -4.72 6.53
CA HIS A 53 -3.30 -4.39 5.58
C HIS A 53 -2.94 -2.91 5.63
N ILE A 54 -3.94 -2.03 5.79
CA ILE A 54 -3.71 -0.59 5.95
C ILE A 54 -2.92 -0.31 7.23
N SER A 55 -3.20 -1.03 8.32
CA SER A 55 -2.42 -0.90 9.56
C SER A 55 -0.96 -1.27 9.34
N VAL A 56 -0.69 -2.36 8.61
CA VAL A 56 0.67 -2.75 8.25
C VAL A 56 1.33 -1.66 7.42
N PHE A 57 0.60 -1.08 6.48
CA PHE A 57 1.08 0.01 5.64
C PHE A 57 1.50 1.21 6.48
N LYS A 58 0.66 1.60 7.44
CA LYS A 58 0.97 2.71 8.36
C LYS A 58 2.23 2.44 9.17
N GLU A 59 2.37 1.22 9.70
CA GLU A 59 3.56 0.84 10.46
C GLU A 59 4.81 0.86 9.58
N PHE A 60 4.70 0.37 8.36
CA PHE A 60 5.81 0.39 7.42
C PHE A 60 6.27 1.84 7.17
N LEU A 61 5.33 2.75 6.95
CA LEU A 61 5.64 4.14 6.65
C LEU A 61 6.27 4.88 7.83
N LYS A 62 5.97 4.48 9.07
CA LYS A 62 6.60 5.06 10.26
C LYS A 62 8.11 4.82 10.28
N ASN A 63 8.54 3.69 9.75
CA ASN A 63 9.94 3.28 9.78
C ASN A 63 10.63 3.47 8.43
N PHE A 64 9.98 4.12 7.54
CA PHE A 64 10.47 4.33 6.18
C PHE A 64 11.32 5.64 6.08
#